data_859c393287574f0a3238e4cbe1bdc4b8
#
_entry.id   859c393287574f0a3238e4cbe1bdc4b8
#
_cell.length_a   1.000
_cell.length_b   1.000
_cell.length_c   1.000
_cell.angle_alpha   90.00
_cell.angle_beta   90.00
_cell.angle_gamma   90.00
#
_symmetry.space_group_name_H-M   'P 1'
#
loop_
_entity.id
_entity.type
_entity.pdbx_description
1 polymer ?
#
loop_
_entity_poly.entity_id
_entity_poly.type
_entity_poly.pdbx_seq_one_letter_code
_entity_poly.pdbx_strand_id
1 'polypeptide(L)'
;MPLTGLKEERVKIPDGVQVKLQDGRLVVTGKGATLQRDLFHPRVLIAVEGSEVKVRSEYPNRKEGALVGTFAAHIRNMIVGVTEGFTYEMKIVYSHFPVKASVKGPEFVIENFLGEKFPRRATIRGETKVEVKGDQVVLTGPDIEAVSQTAANIEQATKIKGFDPRVFQDGIYITKKAGEA
;
A
#
# COMPACT_ATOMS: atom_id res chain seq x y z
N MET A 1 -28.67 18.89 -1.47
CA MET A 1 -28.50 17.44 -1.25
C MET A 1 -29.28 17.08 0.00
N PRO A 2 -30.11 16.02 0.00
CA PRO A 2 -30.82 15.63 1.21
C PRO A 2 -29.82 15.28 2.29
N LEU A 3 -29.99 15.81 3.48
CA LEU A 3 -29.25 15.45 4.69
C LEU A 3 -29.65 14.03 5.06
N THR A 4 -28.82 13.07 4.77
CA THR A 4 -29.00 11.68 5.22
C THR A 4 -28.76 11.67 6.73
N GLY A 5 -29.77 11.34 7.53
CA GLY A 5 -29.69 11.36 9.00
C GLY A 5 -28.66 10.37 9.57
N LEU A 6 -28.33 9.32 8.83
CA LEU A 6 -27.33 8.31 9.20
C LEU A 6 -26.57 7.88 7.96
N LYS A 7 -25.24 7.86 8.02
CA LYS A 7 -24.39 7.18 7.05
C LYS A 7 -23.66 6.05 7.73
N GLU A 8 -23.85 4.83 7.20
CA GLU A 8 -23.27 3.60 7.72
C GLU A 8 -22.64 2.80 6.58
N GLU A 9 -21.46 2.27 6.84
CA GLU A 9 -20.75 1.31 5.98
C GLU A 9 -20.44 0.06 6.80
N ARG A 10 -20.66 -1.11 6.20
CA ARG A 10 -20.41 -2.40 6.83
C ARG A 10 -19.31 -3.15 6.10
N VAL A 11 -18.39 -3.70 6.86
CA VAL A 11 -17.29 -4.53 6.35
C VAL A 11 -17.40 -5.90 7.01
N LYS A 12 -17.52 -6.95 6.22
CA LYS A 12 -17.56 -8.32 6.70
C LYS A 12 -16.16 -8.78 7.11
N ILE A 13 -16.09 -9.50 8.23
CA ILE A 13 -14.88 -10.14 8.71
C ILE A 13 -14.92 -11.60 8.22
N PRO A 14 -13.96 -12.03 7.36
CA PRO A 14 -13.88 -13.42 6.94
C PRO A 14 -13.41 -14.34 8.07
N ASP A 15 -13.68 -15.63 7.93
CA ASP A 15 -13.28 -16.65 8.91
C ASP A 15 -11.75 -16.68 9.09
N GLY A 16 -11.30 -16.70 10.34
CA GLY A 16 -9.88 -16.72 10.68
C GLY A 16 -9.21 -15.35 10.83
N VAL A 17 -9.96 -14.25 10.70
CA VAL A 17 -9.50 -12.89 10.99
C VAL A 17 -10.12 -12.40 12.29
N GLN A 18 -9.30 -11.85 13.16
CA GLN A 18 -9.75 -11.19 14.39
C GLN A 18 -9.56 -9.69 14.28
N VAL A 19 -10.61 -8.95 14.60
CA VAL A 19 -10.61 -7.49 14.60
C VAL A 19 -10.87 -7.00 16.02
N LYS A 20 -9.98 -6.16 16.56
CA LYS A 20 -10.13 -5.54 17.88
C LYS A 20 -10.00 -4.03 17.76
N LEU A 21 -10.85 -3.32 18.46
CA LEU A 21 -10.78 -1.87 18.59
C LEU A 21 -10.36 -1.53 20.02
N GLN A 22 -9.25 -0.82 20.18
CA GLN A 22 -8.72 -0.36 21.46
C GLN A 22 -8.35 1.12 21.35
N ASP A 23 -9.02 1.97 22.09
CA ASP A 23 -8.74 3.43 22.18
C ASP A 23 -8.62 4.14 20.82
N GLY A 24 -9.51 3.81 19.87
CA GLY A 24 -9.48 4.37 18.52
C GLY A 24 -8.45 3.74 17.58
N ARG A 25 -7.64 2.78 18.07
CA ARG A 25 -6.72 1.98 17.27
C ARG A 25 -7.39 0.67 16.88
N LEU A 26 -7.50 0.44 15.60
CA LEU A 26 -7.98 -0.83 15.05
C LEU A 26 -6.81 -1.78 14.86
N VAL A 27 -6.92 -2.98 15.40
CA VAL A 27 -5.96 -4.06 15.24
C VAL A 27 -6.64 -5.20 14.51
N VAL A 28 -6.08 -5.60 13.37
CA VAL A 28 -6.56 -6.72 12.55
C VAL A 28 -5.48 -7.79 12.54
N THR A 29 -5.81 -8.98 13.02
CA THR A 29 -4.92 -10.13 13.09
C THR A 29 -5.44 -11.24 12.19
N GLY A 30 -4.61 -11.74 11.29
CA GLY A 30 -4.92 -12.86 10.39
C GLY A 30 -3.89 -13.97 10.46
N LYS A 31 -3.87 -14.84 9.45
CA LYS A 31 -3.07 -16.08 9.42
C LYS A 31 -1.54 -15.90 9.50
N GLY A 32 -0.99 -14.73 9.36
CA GLY A 32 0.47 -14.53 9.37
C GLY A 32 0.91 -13.10 9.63
N ALA A 33 -0.02 -12.18 9.75
CA ALA A 33 0.28 -10.77 9.95
C ALA A 33 -0.70 -10.12 10.92
N THR A 34 -0.23 -9.10 11.61
CA THR A 34 -1.04 -8.21 12.45
C THR A 34 -0.84 -6.79 11.97
N LEU A 35 -1.92 -6.17 11.54
CA LEU A 35 -1.92 -4.77 11.13
C LEU A 35 -2.62 -3.93 12.18
N GLN A 36 -2.08 -2.74 12.43
CA GLN A 36 -2.69 -1.79 13.35
C GLN A 36 -2.74 -0.41 12.70
N ARG A 37 -3.85 0.29 12.93
CA ARG A 37 -4.06 1.62 12.39
C ARG A 37 -4.91 2.47 13.34
N ASP A 38 -4.49 3.71 13.52
CA ASP A 38 -5.26 4.69 14.28
C ASP A 38 -6.37 5.23 13.37
N LEU A 39 -7.63 4.90 13.70
CA LEU A 39 -8.84 5.33 13.00
C LEU A 39 -9.74 6.03 14.02
N PHE A 40 -9.44 7.28 14.31
CA PHE A 40 -10.18 8.08 15.28
C PHE A 40 -10.72 9.35 14.66
N HIS A 41 -12.01 9.57 14.87
CA HIS A 41 -12.65 10.86 14.59
C HIS A 41 -13.85 11.04 15.55
N PRO A 42 -14.04 12.23 16.19
CA PRO A 42 -15.05 12.43 17.23
C PRO A 42 -16.49 12.13 16.81
N ARG A 43 -16.80 12.26 15.50
CA ARG A 43 -18.16 12.09 14.94
C ARG A 43 -18.30 10.86 14.05
N VAL A 44 -17.29 10.00 13.99
CA VAL A 44 -17.34 8.73 13.27
C VAL A 44 -17.13 7.60 14.27
N LEU A 45 -18.13 6.77 14.43
CA LEU A 45 -18.10 5.64 15.36
C LEU A 45 -17.76 4.36 14.60
N ILE A 46 -16.84 3.59 15.16
CA ILE A 46 -16.48 2.26 14.68
C ILE A 46 -16.94 1.26 15.75
N ALA A 47 -17.71 0.27 15.36
CA ALA A 47 -18.15 -0.82 16.23
C ALA A 47 -17.86 -2.17 15.59
N VAL A 48 -17.37 -3.11 16.36
CA VAL A 48 -17.16 -4.50 15.93
C VAL A 48 -18.31 -5.33 16.49
N GLU A 49 -19.16 -5.85 15.62
CA GLU A 49 -20.33 -6.63 15.99
C GLU A 49 -20.28 -8.02 15.33
N GLY A 50 -19.89 -9.01 16.10
CA GLY A 50 -19.81 -10.40 15.62
C GLY A 50 -18.87 -10.54 14.42
N SER A 51 -19.45 -10.80 13.23
CA SER A 51 -18.72 -11.01 11.97
C SER A 51 -18.62 -9.75 11.09
N GLU A 52 -19.01 -8.57 11.60
CA GLU A 52 -18.99 -7.33 10.82
C GLU A 52 -18.39 -6.17 11.62
N VAL A 53 -17.69 -5.29 10.90
CA VAL A 53 -17.28 -3.98 11.42
C VAL A 53 -18.21 -2.93 10.82
N LYS A 54 -18.85 -2.17 11.68
CA LYS A 54 -19.74 -1.06 11.30
C LYS A 54 -19.02 0.27 11.53
N VAL A 55 -19.01 1.10 10.50
CA VAL A 55 -18.50 2.47 10.55
C VAL A 55 -19.69 3.38 10.30
N ARG A 56 -20.04 4.23 11.25
CA ARG A 56 -21.22 5.08 11.15
C ARG A 56 -20.95 6.52 11.59
N SER A 57 -21.72 7.44 11.04
CA SER A 57 -21.80 8.83 11.50
C SER A 57 -23.24 9.32 11.45
N GLU A 58 -23.68 9.95 12.53
CA GLU A 58 -25.01 10.53 12.63
C GLU A 58 -24.97 11.98 12.13
N TYR A 59 -25.94 12.31 11.28
CA TYR A 59 -26.04 13.63 10.63
C TYR A 59 -24.71 14.13 10.08
N PRO A 60 -24.03 13.32 9.23
CA PRO A 60 -22.69 13.63 8.76
C PRO A 60 -22.71 14.86 7.84
N ASN A 61 -21.77 15.77 8.04
CA ASN A 61 -21.45 16.74 7.02
C ASN A 61 -20.71 16.04 5.83
N ARG A 62 -20.43 16.78 4.76
CA ARG A 62 -19.77 16.22 3.58
C ARG A 62 -18.42 15.56 3.88
N LYS A 63 -17.63 16.15 4.78
CA LYS A 63 -16.31 15.62 5.17
C LYS A 63 -16.43 14.37 6.03
N GLU A 64 -17.32 14.38 7.00
CA GLU A 64 -17.59 13.23 7.89
C GLU A 64 -18.16 12.06 7.09
N GLY A 65 -19.06 12.32 6.16
CA GLY A 65 -19.57 11.30 5.26
C GLY A 65 -18.49 10.69 4.35
N ALA A 66 -17.48 11.45 3.94
CA ALA A 66 -16.33 10.93 3.20
C ALA A 66 -15.43 10.07 4.10
N LEU A 67 -15.22 10.50 5.36
CA LEU A 67 -14.41 9.74 6.34
C LEU A 67 -14.99 8.35 6.64
N VAL A 68 -16.32 8.20 6.72
CA VAL A 68 -16.96 6.89 6.88
C VAL A 68 -16.53 5.93 5.78
N GLY A 69 -16.57 6.36 4.51
CA GLY A 69 -16.11 5.56 3.37
C GLY A 69 -14.61 5.27 3.41
N THR A 70 -13.79 6.26 3.82
CA THR A 70 -12.35 6.10 3.95
C THR A 70 -11.98 5.08 5.02
N PHE A 71 -12.60 5.16 6.20
CA PHE A 71 -12.35 4.21 7.27
C PHE A 71 -12.80 2.79 6.88
N ALA A 72 -13.95 2.65 6.25
CA ALA A 72 -14.41 1.36 5.74
C ALA A 72 -13.44 0.77 4.69
N ALA A 73 -12.89 1.60 3.79
CA ALA A 73 -11.90 1.18 2.81
C ALA A 73 -10.59 0.73 3.47
N HIS A 74 -10.09 1.47 4.47
CA HIS A 74 -8.91 1.05 5.23
C HIS A 74 -9.12 -0.27 5.96
N ILE A 75 -10.27 -0.45 6.62
CA ILE A 75 -10.60 -1.72 7.29
C ILE A 75 -10.64 -2.87 6.28
N ARG A 76 -11.27 -2.67 5.13
CA ARG A 76 -11.33 -3.67 4.05
C ARG A 76 -9.93 -4.03 3.57
N ASN A 77 -9.07 -3.04 3.32
CA ASN A 77 -7.70 -3.28 2.90
C ASN A 77 -6.88 -4.01 3.97
N MET A 78 -7.04 -3.67 5.25
CA MET A 78 -6.38 -4.41 6.34
C MET A 78 -6.81 -5.87 6.38
N ILE A 79 -8.11 -6.16 6.22
CA ILE A 79 -8.63 -7.53 6.19
C ILE A 79 -8.06 -8.31 5.00
N VAL A 80 -8.08 -7.74 3.79
CA VAL A 80 -7.48 -8.36 2.59
C VAL A 80 -5.98 -8.57 2.78
N GLY A 81 -5.30 -7.58 3.35
CA GLY A 81 -3.87 -7.64 3.58
C GLY A 81 -3.42 -8.76 4.52
N VAL A 82 -4.18 -9.05 5.58
CA VAL A 82 -3.85 -10.15 6.51
C VAL A 82 -4.32 -11.52 6.01
N THR A 83 -5.20 -11.58 5.00
CA THR A 83 -5.68 -12.85 4.41
C THR A 83 -4.87 -13.27 3.19
N GLU A 84 -4.77 -12.41 2.20
CA GLU A 84 -4.16 -12.68 0.89
C GLU A 84 -2.82 -11.96 0.71
N GLY A 85 -2.67 -10.81 1.38
CA GLY A 85 -1.55 -9.91 1.13
C GLY A 85 -1.71 -9.10 -0.17
N PHE A 86 -0.75 -8.21 -0.41
CA PHE A 86 -0.71 -7.40 -1.61
C PHE A 86 0.57 -7.67 -2.39
N THR A 87 0.43 -7.75 -3.71
CA THR A 87 1.56 -7.96 -4.62
C THR A 87 1.59 -6.83 -5.65
N TYR A 88 2.76 -6.23 -5.82
CA TYR A 88 3.07 -5.28 -6.89
C TYR A 88 4.16 -5.86 -7.77
N GLU A 89 4.02 -5.70 -9.07
CA GLU A 89 5.05 -6.10 -10.02
C GLU A 89 5.62 -4.86 -10.71
N MET A 90 6.93 -4.82 -10.83
CA MET A 90 7.64 -3.76 -11.52
C MET A 90 8.59 -4.37 -12.55
N LYS A 91 8.90 -3.62 -13.59
CA LYS A 91 9.83 -4.02 -14.64
C LYS A 91 10.99 -3.04 -14.73
N ILE A 92 12.20 -3.59 -14.79
CA ILE A 92 13.43 -2.85 -15.05
C ILE A 92 13.55 -2.69 -16.56
N VAL A 93 13.65 -1.45 -17.01
CA VAL A 93 13.82 -1.10 -18.43
C VAL A 93 15.13 -0.35 -18.57
N TYR A 94 15.97 -0.79 -19.50
CA TYR A 94 17.23 -0.12 -19.86
C TYR A 94 17.53 -0.36 -21.34
N SER A 95 18.21 0.60 -21.97
CA SER A 95 18.57 0.53 -23.39
C SER A 95 20.06 0.29 -23.61
N HIS A 96 20.92 1.03 -22.91
CA HIS A 96 22.37 1.00 -23.16
C HIS A 96 23.17 0.48 -21.99
N PHE A 97 22.75 0.76 -20.76
CA PHE A 97 23.48 0.39 -19.55
C PHE A 97 22.69 -0.64 -18.76
N PRO A 98 23.22 -1.88 -18.59
CA PRO A 98 22.53 -2.89 -17.82
C PRO A 98 22.39 -2.46 -16.35
N VAL A 99 21.17 -2.27 -15.92
CA VAL A 99 20.84 -1.88 -14.54
C VAL A 99 20.93 -3.11 -13.65
N LYS A 100 21.65 -2.99 -12.54
CA LYS A 100 21.72 -4.01 -11.50
C LYS A 100 20.90 -3.55 -10.30
N ALA A 101 19.91 -4.33 -9.92
CA ALA A 101 19.07 -4.09 -8.75
C ALA A 101 19.38 -5.13 -7.67
N SER A 102 19.51 -4.70 -6.43
CA SER A 102 19.72 -5.59 -5.29
C SER A 102 19.05 -5.04 -4.04
N VAL A 103 18.70 -5.92 -3.12
CA VAL A 103 18.11 -5.55 -1.82
C VAL A 103 19.21 -5.66 -0.77
N LYS A 104 19.46 -4.56 -0.03
CA LYS A 104 20.44 -4.52 1.06
C LYS A 104 19.74 -4.00 2.34
N GLY A 105 19.24 -4.97 3.13
CA GLY A 105 18.48 -4.64 4.34
C GLY A 105 17.22 -3.82 4.03
N PRO A 106 17.06 -2.61 4.62
CA PRO A 106 15.88 -1.77 4.40
C PRO A 106 15.95 -0.91 3.13
N GLU A 107 16.99 -1.11 2.30
CA GLU A 107 17.21 -0.32 1.09
C GLU A 107 17.22 -1.19 -0.16
N PHE A 108 16.56 -0.70 -1.20
CA PHE A 108 16.67 -1.20 -2.56
C PHE A 108 17.74 -0.38 -3.28
N VAL A 109 18.80 -1.05 -3.75
CA VAL A 109 19.98 -0.43 -4.34
C VAL A 109 19.99 -0.68 -5.84
N ILE A 110 20.18 0.38 -6.62
CA ILE A 110 20.18 0.38 -8.08
C ILE A 110 21.56 0.84 -8.53
N GLU A 111 22.30 -0.04 -9.18
CA GLU A 111 23.65 0.21 -9.65
C GLU A 111 23.67 0.35 -11.17
N ASN A 112 24.61 1.16 -11.67
CA ASN A 112 24.85 1.43 -13.09
C ASN A 112 23.63 2.01 -13.83
N PHE A 113 22.78 2.78 -13.15
CA PHE A 113 21.67 3.46 -13.79
C PHE A 113 22.20 4.60 -14.67
N LEU A 114 21.92 4.55 -15.99
CA LEU A 114 22.44 5.47 -16.99
C LEU A 114 23.99 5.62 -16.96
N GLY A 115 24.73 4.61 -16.53
CA GLY A 115 26.19 4.66 -16.39
C GLY A 115 26.68 5.46 -15.18
N GLU A 116 25.82 5.79 -14.22
CA GLU A 116 26.22 6.50 -13.00
C GLU A 116 27.18 5.66 -12.15
N LYS A 117 28.22 6.32 -11.62
CA LYS A 117 29.21 5.66 -10.74
C LYS A 117 28.65 5.38 -9.33
N PHE A 118 27.73 6.22 -8.86
CA PHE A 118 27.14 6.08 -7.54
C PHE A 118 25.80 5.36 -7.62
N PRO A 119 25.54 4.39 -6.73
CA PRO A 119 24.28 3.68 -6.71
C PRO A 119 23.16 4.59 -6.23
N ARG A 120 21.99 4.47 -6.85
CA ARG A 120 20.75 5.08 -6.35
C ARG A 120 20.13 4.16 -5.31
N ARG A 121 19.43 4.75 -4.34
CA ARG A 121 18.82 4.00 -3.24
C ARG A 121 17.36 4.39 -3.08
N ALA A 122 16.53 3.40 -2.80
CA ALA A 122 15.13 3.57 -2.45
C ALA A 122 14.85 2.88 -1.11
N THR A 123 14.13 3.54 -0.22
CA THR A 123 13.78 2.98 1.09
C THR A 123 12.62 2.02 0.96
N ILE A 124 12.76 0.82 1.50
CA ILE A 124 11.71 -0.17 1.66
C ILE A 124 10.92 0.17 2.92
N ARG A 125 9.59 0.25 2.80
CA ARG A 125 8.70 0.57 3.91
C ARG A 125 8.10 -0.67 4.55
N GLY A 126 7.97 -0.64 5.89
CA GLY A 126 7.30 -1.67 6.68
C GLY A 126 7.87 -3.08 6.47
N GLU A 127 7.01 -4.08 6.49
CA GLU A 127 7.35 -5.49 6.29
C GLU A 127 7.28 -5.91 4.81
N THR A 128 7.54 -4.98 3.88
CA THR A 128 7.51 -5.28 2.45
C THR A 128 8.70 -6.16 2.06
N LYS A 129 8.43 -7.32 1.50
CA LYS A 129 9.43 -8.19 0.88
C LYS A 129 9.61 -7.80 -0.57
N VAL A 130 10.85 -7.64 -0.99
CA VAL A 130 11.20 -7.28 -2.37
C VAL A 130 12.07 -8.36 -2.95
N GLU A 131 11.64 -8.95 -4.05
CA GLU A 131 12.38 -9.99 -4.80
C GLU A 131 12.72 -9.47 -6.19
N VAL A 132 13.98 -9.64 -6.59
CA VAL A 132 14.45 -9.28 -7.93
C VAL A 132 14.65 -10.57 -8.74
N LYS A 133 13.93 -10.69 -9.85
CA LYS A 133 13.99 -11.85 -10.76
C LYS A 133 14.34 -11.38 -12.18
N GLY A 134 15.63 -11.26 -12.46
CA GLY A 134 16.09 -10.70 -13.73
C GLY A 134 15.59 -9.25 -13.91
N ASP A 135 14.76 -9.02 -14.90
CA ASP A 135 14.19 -7.68 -15.20
C ASP A 135 12.89 -7.39 -14.45
N GLN A 136 12.40 -8.33 -13.65
CA GLN A 136 11.19 -8.17 -12.85
C GLN A 136 11.53 -7.95 -11.38
N VAL A 137 10.80 -7.03 -10.75
CA VAL A 137 10.86 -6.80 -9.31
C VAL A 137 9.46 -7.02 -8.75
N VAL A 138 9.36 -7.95 -7.80
CA VAL A 138 8.09 -8.31 -7.15
C VAL A 138 8.15 -7.84 -5.71
N LEU A 139 7.15 -7.07 -5.32
CA LEU A 139 6.97 -6.57 -3.96
C LEU A 139 5.75 -7.23 -3.34
N THR A 140 5.92 -7.81 -2.16
CA THR A 140 4.82 -8.46 -1.43
C THR A 140 4.78 -7.98 0.02
N GLY A 141 3.58 -7.86 0.57
CA GLY A 141 3.40 -7.48 1.96
C GLY A 141 1.93 -7.41 2.39
N PRO A 142 1.68 -7.38 3.70
CA PRO A 142 0.33 -7.32 4.23
C PRO A 142 -0.26 -5.90 4.20
N ASP A 143 0.57 -4.86 4.20
CA ASP A 143 0.12 -3.47 4.19
C ASP A 143 0.23 -2.88 2.79
N ILE A 144 -0.91 -2.58 2.17
CA ILE A 144 -0.99 -1.96 0.84
C ILE A 144 -0.24 -0.62 0.78
N GLU A 145 -0.25 0.17 1.87
CA GLU A 145 0.43 1.47 1.89
C GLU A 145 1.94 1.30 1.91
N ALA A 146 2.46 0.35 2.68
CA ALA A 146 3.89 0.06 2.73
C ALA A 146 4.40 -0.48 1.38
N VAL A 147 3.66 -1.43 0.77
CA VAL A 147 4.02 -2.02 -0.52
C VAL A 147 3.96 -0.98 -1.63
N SER A 148 2.86 -0.24 -1.76
CA SER A 148 2.70 0.77 -2.81
C SER A 148 3.68 1.93 -2.67
N GLN A 149 3.95 2.38 -1.44
CA GLN A 149 4.94 3.42 -1.19
C GLN A 149 6.35 2.94 -1.50
N THR A 150 6.67 1.68 -1.22
CA THR A 150 7.97 1.09 -1.61
C THR A 150 8.12 1.05 -3.13
N ALA A 151 7.08 0.62 -3.84
CA ALA A 151 7.07 0.64 -5.31
C ALA A 151 7.26 2.07 -5.86
N ALA A 152 6.54 3.04 -5.31
CA ALA A 152 6.68 4.45 -5.69
C ALA A 152 8.08 5.00 -5.38
N ASN A 153 8.69 4.63 -4.25
CA ASN A 153 10.06 5.05 -3.90
C ASN A 153 11.07 4.53 -4.92
N ILE A 154 10.92 3.27 -5.37
CA ILE A 154 11.79 2.66 -6.39
C ILE A 154 11.62 3.40 -7.73
N GLU A 155 10.40 3.65 -8.15
CA GLU A 155 10.10 4.37 -9.39
C GLU A 155 10.64 5.81 -9.36
N GLN A 156 10.47 6.52 -8.25
CA GLN A 156 11.00 7.87 -8.05
C GLN A 156 12.55 7.91 -8.01
N ALA A 157 13.19 6.89 -7.44
CA ALA A 157 14.65 6.78 -7.42
C ALA A 157 15.24 6.63 -8.82
N THR A 158 14.50 6.02 -9.76
CA THR A 158 14.90 5.86 -11.15
C THR A 158 14.41 6.96 -12.08
N LYS A 159 13.82 8.02 -11.54
CA LYS A 159 13.40 9.16 -12.36
C LYS A 159 14.60 9.82 -13.05
N ILE A 160 14.50 9.96 -14.36
CA ILE A 160 15.53 10.58 -15.20
C ILE A 160 15.51 12.09 -14.96
N LYS A 161 16.69 12.67 -14.77
CA LYS A 161 16.89 14.11 -14.61
C LYS A 161 17.99 14.58 -15.55
N GLY A 162 17.76 15.69 -16.26
CA GLY A 162 18.76 16.29 -17.14
C GLY A 162 18.91 15.65 -18.53
N PHE A 163 18.11 14.64 -18.86
CA PHE A 163 18.06 14.00 -20.18
C PHE A 163 16.66 14.12 -20.79
N ASP A 164 16.58 14.03 -22.11
CA ASP A 164 15.29 14.02 -22.81
C ASP A 164 14.58 12.66 -22.61
N PRO A 165 13.41 12.62 -21.94
CA PRO A 165 12.67 11.39 -21.67
C PRO A 165 12.09 10.72 -22.94
N ARG A 166 12.13 11.40 -24.09
CA ARG A 166 11.74 10.80 -25.38
C ARG A 166 12.81 9.84 -25.91
N VAL A 167 14.07 10.06 -25.52
CA VAL A 167 15.23 9.27 -25.94
C VAL A 167 15.62 8.29 -24.85
N PHE A 168 15.70 8.75 -23.61
CA PHE A 168 16.07 7.94 -22.45
C PHE A 168 14.80 7.51 -21.72
N GLN A 169 14.45 6.23 -21.87
CA GLN A 169 13.28 5.63 -21.23
C GLN A 169 13.67 4.61 -20.14
N ASP A 170 14.93 4.65 -19.72
CA ASP A 170 15.45 3.77 -18.69
C ASP A 170 14.74 4.06 -17.35
N GLY A 171 14.44 3.01 -16.60
CA GLY A 171 13.73 3.16 -15.34
C GLY A 171 13.22 1.84 -14.78
N ILE A 172 12.64 1.90 -13.59
CA ILE A 172 11.89 0.78 -13.00
C ILE A 172 10.46 1.25 -12.87
N TYR A 173 9.56 0.60 -13.60
CA TYR A 173 8.16 1.03 -13.71
C TYR A 173 7.22 0.01 -13.10
N ILE A 174 6.17 0.48 -12.46
CA ILE A 174 5.09 -0.36 -11.96
C ILE A 174 4.30 -0.90 -13.16
N THR A 175 4.25 -2.22 -13.31
CA THR A 175 3.52 -2.89 -14.39
C THR A 175 2.19 -3.45 -13.93
N LYS A 176 2.11 -3.92 -12.68
CA LYS A 176 0.89 -4.44 -12.07
C LYS A 176 0.74 -3.95 -10.65
N LYS A 177 -0.45 -3.44 -10.30
CA LYS A 177 -0.81 -3.05 -8.95
C LYS A 177 -1.64 -4.13 -8.27
N ALA A 178 -1.66 -4.12 -6.95
CA ALA A 178 -2.53 -5.01 -6.19
C ALA A 178 -4.00 -4.78 -6.57
N GLY A 179 -4.73 -5.88 -6.89
CA GLY A 179 -6.14 -5.84 -7.30
C GLY A 179 -6.38 -5.62 -8.79
N GLU A 180 -5.34 -5.46 -9.60
CA GLU A 180 -5.43 -5.51 -11.07
C GLU A 180 -5.21 -6.96 -11.52
N ALA A 181 -6.21 -7.56 -12.17
CA ALA A 181 -6.16 -8.91 -12.72
C ALA A 181 -5.32 -8.97 -14.01
#